data_25600cd2ea3a14626087b9216d0a9c06
#
_entry.id   25600cd2ea3a14626087b9216d0a9c06
#
_cell.length_a   1.000
_cell.length_b   1.000
_cell.length_c   1.000
_cell.angle_alpha   90.00
_cell.angle_beta   90.00
_cell.angle_gamma   90.00
#
_symmetry.space_group_name_H-M   'P 1'
#
loop_
_entity.id
_entity.type
_entity.pdbx_description
1 polymer ?
#
loop_
_entity_poly.entity_id
_entity_poly.type
_entity_poly.pdbx_seq_one_letter_code
_entity_poly.pdbx_strand_id
1 'polypeptide(L)'
;MKKSEETLEDFAISYPLDKLAPLEQILFLDIETTGFTSRTSYLYMIGCAYYQAGKWRTIQWMADDYSQEGDILTAFFDFARDYRYLVHFNGNNFDLPFITQKCAQLKLPFSFDGFQGIDIYRRISPYKFFLKLPNCKQKTLEQYLGIART
;
A
#
# COMPACT_ATOMS: atom_id res chain seq x y z
N MET A 1 -6.99 17.74 -5.76
CA MET A 1 -6.26 16.64 -5.06
C MET A 1 -5.64 17.18 -3.79
N LYS A 2 -5.86 16.49 -2.71
CA LYS A 2 -5.30 16.83 -1.40
C LYS A 2 -4.14 15.90 -1.07
N LYS A 3 -2.99 16.44 -0.70
CA LYS A 3 -1.83 15.71 -0.21
C LYS A 3 -1.69 15.93 1.29
N SER A 4 -1.45 14.86 2.05
CA SER A 4 -1.21 14.90 3.48
C SER A 4 0.04 14.13 3.81
N GLU A 5 0.91 14.67 4.64
CA GLU A 5 2.13 14.03 5.13
C GLU A 5 2.18 14.10 6.64
N GLU A 6 2.65 13.03 7.27
CA GLU A 6 2.79 12.94 8.71
C GLU A 6 4.07 12.19 9.08
N THR A 7 4.75 12.65 10.13
CA THR A 7 5.89 11.95 10.72
C THR A 7 5.44 11.22 11.97
N LEU A 8 5.79 9.93 12.07
CA LEU A 8 5.45 9.08 13.21
C LEU A 8 6.58 9.20 14.25
N GLU A 9 6.48 10.18 15.14
CA GLU A 9 7.59 10.59 16.04
C GLU A 9 8.05 9.49 16.99
N ASP A 10 7.12 8.77 17.63
CA ASP A 10 7.43 7.76 18.63
C ASP A 10 7.21 6.34 18.12
N PHE A 11 7.16 6.19 16.80
CA PHE A 11 6.93 4.90 16.16
C PHE A 11 8.24 4.14 15.97
N ALA A 12 8.28 2.92 16.47
CA ALA A 12 9.39 2.01 16.24
C ALA A 12 8.86 0.64 15.81
N ILE A 13 9.55 0.02 14.85
CA ILE A 13 9.24 -1.34 14.41
C ILE A 13 10.14 -2.29 15.19
N SER A 14 9.52 -3.24 15.92
CA SER A 14 10.25 -4.25 16.68
C SER A 14 10.88 -5.34 15.80
N TYR A 15 10.26 -5.62 14.64
CA TYR A 15 10.80 -6.57 13.67
C TYR A 15 11.95 -5.93 12.87
N PRO A 16 13.07 -6.64 12.67
CA PRO A 16 14.21 -6.08 11.94
C PRO A 16 13.96 -6.10 10.43
N LEU A 17 13.18 -5.13 9.93
CA LEU A 17 12.86 -4.98 8.52
C LEU A 17 14.09 -4.77 7.63
N ASP A 18 15.15 -4.19 8.19
CA ASP A 18 16.42 -3.99 7.50
C ASP A 18 17.08 -5.30 7.04
N LYS A 19 16.69 -6.44 7.63
CA LYS A 19 17.10 -7.76 7.14
C LYS A 19 16.43 -8.17 5.85
N LEU A 20 15.26 -7.59 5.52
CA LEU A 20 14.56 -7.85 4.27
C LEU A 20 15.10 -6.98 3.14
N ALA A 21 15.35 -5.71 3.42
CA ALA A 21 15.81 -4.71 2.47
C ALA A 21 16.27 -3.46 3.21
N PRO A 22 17.07 -2.58 2.58
CA PRO A 22 17.36 -1.27 3.16
C PRO A 22 16.06 -0.50 3.41
N LEU A 23 15.89 0.04 4.62
CA LEU A 23 14.64 0.69 5.04
C LEU A 23 14.22 1.82 4.09
N GLU A 24 15.18 2.58 3.59
CA GLU A 24 14.92 3.71 2.69
C GLU A 24 14.44 3.29 1.30
N GLN A 25 14.49 1.99 0.98
CA GLN A 25 14.02 1.44 -0.29
C GLN A 25 12.66 0.74 -0.17
N ILE A 26 12.09 0.69 1.03
CA ILE A 26 10.82 0.02 1.32
C ILE A 26 9.69 1.05 1.31
N LEU A 27 8.65 0.75 0.53
CA LEU A 27 7.43 1.54 0.47
C LEU A 27 6.24 0.64 0.80
N PHE A 28 5.49 1.00 1.84
CA PHE A 28 4.21 0.35 2.15
C PHE A 28 3.11 1.05 1.36
N LEU A 29 2.20 0.27 0.80
CA LEU A 29 1.11 0.77 -0.06
C LEU A 29 -0.23 0.26 0.41
N ASP A 30 -1.21 1.16 0.42
CA ASP A 30 -2.63 0.85 0.56
C ASP A 30 -3.45 1.81 -0.29
N ILE A 31 -4.60 1.35 -0.80
CA ILE A 31 -5.49 2.17 -1.62
C ILE A 31 -6.92 2.11 -1.10
N GLU A 32 -7.69 3.14 -1.41
CA GLU A 32 -9.13 3.19 -1.19
C GLU A 32 -9.87 3.43 -2.50
N THR A 33 -10.89 2.62 -2.73
CA THR A 33 -11.68 2.64 -3.94
C THR A 33 -13.16 2.62 -3.61
N THR A 34 -13.99 3.05 -4.57
CA THR A 34 -15.44 3.02 -4.39
C THR A 34 -16.06 1.64 -4.61
N GLY A 35 -15.29 0.68 -5.12
CA GLY A 35 -15.74 -0.69 -5.37
C GLY A 35 -14.62 -1.59 -5.82
N PHE A 36 -14.93 -2.82 -6.20
CA PHE A 36 -13.92 -3.85 -6.45
C PHE A 36 -13.42 -3.90 -7.89
N THR A 37 -14.18 -3.36 -8.84
CA THR A 37 -13.88 -3.45 -10.26
C THR A 37 -13.40 -2.10 -10.79
N SER A 38 -12.20 -2.04 -11.33
CA SER A 38 -11.59 -0.80 -11.80
C SER A 38 -12.40 -0.11 -12.91
N ARG A 39 -13.12 -0.88 -13.74
CA ARG A 39 -13.93 -0.32 -14.84
C ARG A 39 -15.13 0.49 -14.36
N THR A 40 -15.71 0.14 -13.22
CA THR A 40 -16.95 0.73 -12.69
C THR A 40 -16.74 1.47 -11.38
N SER A 41 -15.52 1.47 -10.87
CA SER A 41 -15.19 2.08 -9.58
C SER A 41 -14.08 3.11 -9.73
N TYR A 42 -13.96 3.97 -8.74
CA TYR A 42 -12.97 5.03 -8.72
C TYR A 42 -11.94 4.80 -7.62
N LEU A 43 -10.69 5.12 -7.94
CA LEU A 43 -9.61 5.23 -6.98
C LEU A 43 -9.64 6.64 -6.39
N TYR A 44 -9.90 6.76 -5.09
CA TYR A 44 -9.98 8.10 -4.48
C TYR A 44 -8.88 8.38 -3.46
N MET A 45 -8.11 7.36 -3.04
CA MET A 45 -6.96 7.58 -2.16
C MET A 45 -5.88 6.55 -2.40
N ILE A 46 -4.63 7.00 -2.36
CA ILE A 46 -3.43 6.17 -2.23
C ILE A 46 -2.69 6.62 -0.98
N GLY A 47 -2.39 5.68 -0.10
CA GLY A 47 -1.59 5.90 1.10
C GLY A 47 -0.31 5.10 1.07
N CYS A 48 0.77 5.69 1.56
CA CYS A 48 2.07 5.05 1.69
C CYS A 48 2.69 5.31 3.05
N ALA A 49 3.49 4.35 3.52
CA ALA A 49 4.38 4.56 4.65
C ALA A 49 5.82 4.30 4.19
N TYR A 50 6.75 5.11 4.66
CA TYR A 50 8.15 5.08 4.22
C TYR A 50 9.08 5.56 5.33
N TYR A 51 10.35 5.20 5.22
CA TYR A 51 11.40 5.56 6.16
C TYR A 51 12.32 6.61 5.54
N GLN A 52 12.47 7.75 6.22
CA GLN A 52 13.33 8.83 5.75
C GLN A 52 13.91 9.60 6.94
N ALA A 53 15.19 9.93 6.85
CA ALA A 53 15.89 10.71 7.87
C ALA A 53 15.73 10.11 9.29
N GLY A 54 15.80 8.79 9.40
CA GLY A 54 15.72 8.08 10.67
C GLY A 54 14.32 7.94 11.26
N LYS A 55 13.29 8.29 10.51
CA LYS A 55 11.91 8.25 10.99
C LYS A 55 10.96 7.64 9.98
N TRP A 56 9.92 6.96 10.48
CA TRP A 56 8.80 6.51 9.66
C TRP A 56 7.85 7.67 9.41
N ARG A 57 7.36 7.75 8.18
CA ARG A 57 6.45 8.80 7.71
C ARG A 57 5.32 8.17 6.92
N THR A 58 4.21 8.88 6.86
CA THR A 58 3.09 8.53 5.97
C THR A 58 2.84 9.66 4.99
N ILE A 59 2.37 9.28 3.80
CA ILE A 59 1.91 10.23 2.79
C ILE A 59 0.63 9.68 2.18
N GLN A 60 -0.34 10.57 1.95
CA GLN A 60 -1.60 10.22 1.32
C GLN A 60 -1.95 11.25 0.24
N TRP A 61 -2.46 10.74 -0.86
CA TRP A 61 -3.04 11.56 -1.93
C TRP A 61 -4.52 11.20 -2.03
N MET A 62 -5.37 12.19 -1.88
CA MET A 62 -6.82 12.01 -1.90
C MET A 62 -7.44 12.88 -3.00
N ALA A 63 -8.36 12.31 -3.76
CA ALA A 63 -9.10 13.03 -4.77
C ALA A 63 -10.20 13.88 -4.13
N ASP A 64 -10.36 15.11 -4.61
CA ASP A 64 -11.51 15.95 -4.27
C ASP A 64 -12.73 15.53 -5.09
N ASP A 65 -12.50 15.03 -6.30
CA ASP A 65 -13.53 14.44 -7.16
C ASP A 65 -12.92 13.33 -8.03
N TYR A 66 -13.78 12.57 -8.71
CA TYR A 66 -13.36 11.39 -9.47
C TYR A 66 -12.54 11.70 -10.72
N SER A 67 -12.55 12.94 -11.20
CA SER A 67 -11.70 13.34 -12.34
C SER A 67 -10.21 13.35 -12.00
N GLN A 68 -9.86 13.28 -10.74
CA GLN A 68 -8.48 13.38 -10.24
C GLN A 68 -7.79 12.04 -10.05
N GLU A 69 -8.35 10.94 -10.52
CA GLU A 69 -7.67 9.62 -10.45
C GLU A 69 -6.29 9.66 -11.11
N GLY A 70 -6.18 10.28 -12.26
CA GLY A 70 -4.91 10.44 -12.98
C GLY A 70 -3.88 11.25 -12.18
N ASP A 71 -4.34 12.28 -11.49
CA ASP A 71 -3.48 13.12 -10.66
C ASP A 71 -2.91 12.33 -9.46
N ILE A 72 -3.77 11.54 -8.81
CA ILE A 72 -3.34 10.68 -7.69
C ILE A 72 -2.32 9.66 -8.17
N LEU A 73 -2.59 8.98 -9.28
CA LEU A 73 -1.70 7.97 -9.83
C LEU A 73 -0.35 8.56 -10.24
N THR A 74 -0.36 9.72 -10.88
CA THR A 74 0.87 10.42 -11.26
C THR A 74 1.70 10.80 -10.03
N ALA A 75 1.05 11.38 -9.02
CA ALA A 75 1.73 11.76 -7.78
C ALA A 75 2.33 10.55 -7.06
N PHE A 76 1.59 9.44 -7.00
CA PHE A 76 2.09 8.20 -6.40
C PHE A 76 3.33 7.66 -7.14
N PHE A 77 3.24 7.49 -8.45
CA PHE A 77 4.36 6.91 -9.21
C PHE A 77 5.58 7.82 -9.23
N ASP A 78 5.40 9.14 -9.26
CA ASP A 78 6.51 10.08 -9.13
C ASP A 78 7.21 9.94 -7.77
N PHE A 79 6.44 9.79 -6.70
CA PHE A 79 6.98 9.56 -5.35
C PHE A 79 7.63 8.19 -5.24
N ALA A 80 6.98 7.14 -5.74
CA ALA A 80 7.41 5.76 -5.59
C ALA A 80 8.65 5.41 -6.41
N ARG A 81 9.03 6.24 -7.38
CA ARG A 81 10.14 6.01 -8.30
C ARG A 81 11.47 5.72 -7.59
N ASP A 82 11.69 6.30 -6.41
CA ASP A 82 12.92 6.15 -5.63
C ASP A 82 12.94 4.91 -4.75
N TYR A 83 11.88 4.11 -4.78
CA TYR A 83 11.73 2.91 -3.96
C TYR A 83 11.80 1.66 -4.83
N ARG A 84 12.30 0.56 -4.24
CA ARG A 84 12.46 -0.71 -4.95
C ARG A 84 11.49 -1.79 -4.45
N TYR A 85 11.23 -1.81 -3.16
CA TYR A 85 10.41 -2.85 -2.52
C TYR A 85 9.06 -2.27 -2.16
N LEU A 86 8.01 -2.96 -2.62
CA LEU A 86 6.63 -2.54 -2.38
C LEU A 86 5.95 -3.56 -1.48
N VAL A 87 5.64 -3.15 -0.26
CA VAL A 87 4.96 -3.99 0.73
C VAL A 87 3.49 -3.63 0.76
N HIS A 88 2.64 -4.65 0.68
CA HIS A 88 1.19 -4.47 0.67
C HIS A 88 0.49 -5.68 1.30
N PHE A 89 -0.80 -5.57 1.54
CA PHE A 89 -1.62 -6.65 2.05
C PHE A 89 -2.62 -7.08 0.98
N ASN A 90 -2.46 -8.30 0.44
CA ASN A 90 -3.28 -8.86 -0.63
C ASN A 90 -3.31 -7.98 -1.90
N GLY A 91 -2.33 -7.12 -2.09
CA GLY A 91 -2.27 -6.20 -3.22
C GLY A 91 -2.05 -6.91 -4.55
N ASN A 92 -1.48 -8.12 -4.56
CA ASN A 92 -1.36 -8.92 -5.77
C ASN A 92 -2.73 -9.29 -6.37
N ASN A 93 -3.76 -9.40 -5.55
CA ASN A 93 -5.12 -9.73 -5.99
C ASN A 93 -6.01 -8.50 -6.16
N PHE A 94 -5.67 -7.35 -5.56
CA PHE A 94 -6.51 -6.18 -5.60
C PHE A 94 -5.76 -4.89 -5.96
N ASP A 95 -4.92 -4.37 -5.07
CA ASP A 95 -4.33 -3.02 -5.22
C ASP A 95 -3.54 -2.88 -6.51
N LEU A 96 -2.64 -3.83 -6.79
CA LEU A 96 -1.75 -3.74 -7.94
C LEU A 96 -2.50 -3.93 -9.26
N PRO A 97 -3.40 -4.93 -9.42
CA PRO A 97 -4.21 -5.04 -10.64
C PRO A 97 -5.15 -3.84 -10.82
N PHE A 98 -5.75 -3.32 -9.75
CA PHE A 98 -6.63 -2.16 -9.82
C PHE A 98 -5.88 -0.94 -10.36
N ILE A 99 -4.74 -0.62 -9.78
CA ILE A 99 -3.89 0.49 -10.24
C ILE A 99 -3.43 0.27 -11.68
N THR A 100 -2.98 -0.93 -12.01
CA THR A 100 -2.50 -1.26 -13.36
C THR A 100 -3.60 -1.05 -14.40
N GLN A 101 -4.81 -1.51 -14.11
CA GLN A 101 -5.96 -1.33 -15.01
C GLN A 101 -6.39 0.12 -15.13
N LYS A 102 -6.34 0.88 -14.03
CA LYS A 102 -6.64 2.32 -14.07
C LYS A 102 -5.61 3.08 -14.91
N CYS A 103 -4.33 2.77 -14.78
CA CYS A 103 -3.31 3.37 -15.64
C CYS A 103 -3.57 3.09 -17.13
N ALA A 104 -3.97 1.86 -17.45
CA ALA A 104 -4.33 1.51 -18.84
C ALA A 104 -5.56 2.29 -19.32
N GLN A 105 -6.61 2.38 -18.51
CA GLN A 105 -7.84 3.12 -18.85
C GLN A 105 -7.58 4.62 -19.07
N LEU A 106 -6.71 5.20 -18.25
CA LEU A 106 -6.38 6.62 -18.30
C LEU A 106 -5.19 6.92 -19.23
N LYS A 107 -4.66 5.90 -19.90
CA LYS A 107 -3.51 6.00 -20.83
C LYS A 107 -2.27 6.60 -20.15
N LEU A 108 -2.01 6.20 -18.91
CA LEU A 108 -0.83 6.60 -18.16
C LEU A 108 0.30 5.58 -18.35
N PRO A 109 1.56 6.02 -18.51
CA PRO A 109 2.69 5.13 -18.83
C PRO A 109 3.32 4.49 -17.59
N PHE A 110 2.58 4.27 -16.53
CA PHE A 110 3.10 3.74 -15.27
C PHE A 110 2.88 2.23 -15.15
N SER A 111 3.85 1.55 -14.54
CA SER A 111 3.75 0.13 -14.22
C SER A 111 4.52 -0.19 -12.93
N PHE A 112 4.27 -1.39 -12.40
CA PHE A 112 4.98 -1.90 -11.23
C PHE A 112 6.22 -2.74 -11.59
N ASP A 113 6.64 -2.77 -12.85
CA ASP A 113 7.72 -3.64 -13.33
C ASP A 113 9.07 -3.40 -12.63
N GLY A 114 9.32 -2.17 -12.16
CA GLY A 114 10.54 -1.82 -11.44
C GLY A 114 10.52 -2.18 -9.96
N PHE A 115 9.42 -2.69 -9.43
CA PHE A 115 9.28 -2.99 -8.00
C PHE A 115 9.36 -4.48 -7.72
N GLN A 116 9.96 -4.81 -6.57
CA GLN A 116 9.85 -6.13 -5.98
C GLN A 116 8.72 -6.10 -4.94
N GLY A 117 7.66 -6.86 -5.21
CA GLY A 117 6.48 -6.91 -4.34
C GLY A 117 6.69 -7.86 -3.16
N ILE A 118 6.19 -7.46 -2.00
CA ILE A 118 6.12 -8.28 -0.80
C ILE A 118 4.67 -8.24 -0.32
N ASP A 119 3.94 -9.34 -0.50
CA ASP A 119 2.55 -9.46 -0.10
C ASP A 119 2.45 -10.13 1.26
N ILE A 120 2.08 -9.38 2.27
CA ILE A 120 1.94 -9.88 3.65
C ILE A 120 0.90 -11.00 3.72
N TYR A 121 -0.21 -10.87 2.99
CA TYR A 121 -1.25 -11.90 2.92
C TYR A 121 -0.67 -13.24 2.47
N ARG A 122 0.13 -13.25 1.40
CA ARG A 122 0.74 -14.47 0.86
C ARG A 122 1.73 -15.10 1.83
N ARG A 123 2.40 -14.31 2.63
CA ARG A 123 3.36 -14.81 3.62
C ARG A 123 2.68 -15.45 4.83
N ILE A 124 1.48 -15.00 5.16
CA ILE A 124 0.74 -15.48 6.35
C ILE A 124 -0.24 -16.60 6.00
N SER A 125 -0.88 -16.55 4.84
CA SER A 125 -1.94 -17.48 4.47
C SER A 125 -1.57 -18.97 4.60
N PRO A 126 -0.32 -19.42 4.32
CA PRO A 126 0.06 -20.80 4.54
C PRO A 126 0.00 -21.26 6.00
N TYR A 127 0.04 -20.33 6.94
CA TYR A 127 0.01 -20.61 8.38
C TYR A 127 -1.39 -20.49 9.00
N LYS A 128 -2.42 -20.28 8.19
CA LYS A 128 -3.81 -20.07 8.65
C LYS A 128 -4.27 -21.13 9.64
N PHE A 129 -4.10 -22.40 9.30
CA PHE A 129 -4.52 -23.51 10.15
C PHE A 129 -3.65 -23.64 11.39
N PHE A 130 -2.36 -23.44 11.26
CA PHE A 130 -1.42 -23.45 12.39
C PHE A 130 -1.77 -22.39 13.43
N LEU A 131 -2.12 -21.19 12.99
CA LEU A 131 -2.50 -20.07 13.85
C LEU A 131 -3.97 -20.09 14.26
N LYS A 132 -4.74 -21.09 13.79
CA LYS A 132 -6.17 -21.24 14.08
C LYS A 132 -6.99 -20.01 13.69
N LEU A 133 -6.64 -19.41 12.57
CA LEU A 133 -7.36 -18.23 12.06
C LEU A 133 -8.59 -18.65 11.26
N PRO A 134 -9.74 -17.97 11.40
CA PRO A 134 -10.93 -18.24 10.59
C PRO A 134 -10.74 -17.83 9.13
N ASN A 135 -9.92 -16.82 8.91
CA ASN A 135 -9.51 -16.30 7.60
C ASN A 135 -8.20 -15.52 7.73
N CYS A 136 -7.65 -15.06 6.61
CA CYS A 136 -6.42 -14.25 6.58
C CYS A 136 -6.69 -12.81 6.15
N LYS A 137 -7.88 -12.27 6.44
CA LYS A 137 -8.16 -10.83 6.24
C LYS A 137 -7.30 -9.99 7.17
N GLN A 138 -6.91 -8.82 6.72
CA GLN A 138 -6.07 -7.92 7.51
C GLN A 138 -6.66 -7.63 8.88
N LYS A 139 -7.95 -7.36 8.95
CA LYS A 139 -8.66 -7.11 10.21
C LYS A 139 -8.55 -8.29 11.19
N THR A 140 -8.66 -9.53 10.67
CA THR A 140 -8.55 -10.74 11.48
C THR A 140 -7.13 -10.89 12.06
N LEU A 141 -6.11 -10.63 11.24
CA LEU A 141 -4.72 -10.69 11.69
C LEU A 141 -4.41 -9.61 12.72
N GLU A 142 -4.93 -8.40 12.53
CA GLU A 142 -4.80 -7.32 13.51
C GLU A 142 -5.40 -7.72 14.86
N GLN A 143 -6.59 -8.33 14.86
CA GLN A 143 -7.23 -8.82 16.07
C GLN A 143 -6.40 -9.91 16.76
N TYR A 144 -5.86 -10.85 15.98
CA TYR A 144 -4.98 -11.90 16.49
C TYR A 144 -3.74 -11.31 17.16
N LEU A 145 -3.16 -10.25 16.60
CA LEU A 145 -1.99 -9.57 17.14
C LEU A 145 -2.31 -8.56 18.26
N GLY A 146 -3.60 -8.41 18.61
CA GLY A 146 -4.02 -7.46 19.63
C GLY A 146 -3.98 -6.00 19.19
N ILE A 147 -3.98 -5.74 17.88
CA ILE A 147 -3.98 -4.38 17.33
C ILE A 147 -5.42 -3.86 17.28
N ALA A 148 -5.68 -2.76 17.98
CA ALA A 148 -6.98 -2.10 17.95
C ALA A 148 -7.03 -1.05 16.84
N ARG A 149 -8.13 -1.03 16.07
CA ARG A 149 -8.39 0.06 15.12
C ARG A 149 -9.08 1.21 15.85
N THR A 150 -8.62 2.39 15.59
CA THR A 150 -9.22 3.63 16.08
C THR A 150 -10.19 4.22 15.07
#